data_a0dddc7639d447d6a6b7a95e215ef011
#
_entry.id   a0dddc7639d447d6a6b7a95e215ef011
#
_cell.length_a   1.000
_cell.length_b   1.000
_cell.length_c   1.000
_cell.angle_alpha   90.00
_cell.angle_beta   90.00
_cell.angle_gamma   90.00
#
_symmetry.space_group_name_H-M   'P 1'
#
loop_
_entity.id
_entity.type
_entity.pdbx_description
1 polymer ?
#
loop_
_entity_poly.entity_id
_entity_poly.type
_entity_poly.pdbx_seq_one_letter_code
_entity_poly.pdbx_strand_id
1 'polypeptide(L)'
;EVVSFLDGCSLRIFGVSDKCDFPPEVKTKPKVVKSLIKLNDNMSSLEIDREVKKHLSSKKPLYEIDWEKIKEIKPELAVGQSICGVCAFPISSLSSYQNYDLVSIEELNIFDYSPKSFYEILRKVDELGQVLERENKAKDFIEKYRHFEKEMKGLGRSLKIVMIEWLMPIYVSGLWISQIIEMSGAKSILASGEEGKQIDWNTIRNFNPDIIFISPCGFSIERTLKEIDLLFSLPGWEGIKAKLNKKIYVVDSSYTSRPSPRILEFVKDFIEVLGGNEPRKEVMVNLD
;
A
#
# COMPACT_ATOMS: atom_id res chain seq x y z
N GLU A 1 -8.88 -6.18 5.70
CA GLU A 1 -7.68 -7.02 5.69
C GLU A 1 -7.12 -7.20 7.09
N VAL A 2 -6.70 -6.12 7.78
CA VAL A 2 -6.13 -6.20 9.14
C VAL A 2 -7.09 -6.84 10.14
N VAL A 3 -8.37 -6.44 10.13
CA VAL A 3 -9.41 -7.03 10.98
C VAL A 3 -9.56 -8.54 10.72
N SER A 4 -9.64 -8.96 9.44
CA SER A 4 -9.73 -10.38 9.10
C SER A 4 -8.51 -11.18 9.54
N PHE A 5 -7.32 -10.58 9.44
CA PHE A 5 -6.08 -11.20 9.89
C PHE A 5 -6.09 -11.45 11.41
N LEU A 6 -6.43 -10.43 12.19
CA LEU A 6 -6.47 -10.50 13.65
C LEU A 6 -7.58 -11.43 14.14
N ASP A 7 -8.75 -11.36 13.53
CA ASP A 7 -9.88 -12.20 13.93
C ASP A 7 -9.79 -13.65 13.40
N GLY A 8 -8.90 -13.90 12.44
CA GLY A 8 -8.73 -15.19 11.78
C GLY A 8 -9.86 -15.55 10.80
N CYS A 9 -10.79 -14.63 10.58
CA CYS A 9 -11.92 -14.79 9.63
C CYS A 9 -12.53 -13.42 9.31
N SER A 10 -13.53 -13.41 8.41
CA SER A 10 -14.28 -12.21 8.03
C SER A 10 -15.71 -12.19 8.58
N LEU A 11 -16.06 -13.07 9.52
CA LEU A 11 -17.44 -13.19 9.99
C LEU A 11 -17.96 -11.93 10.68
N ARG A 12 -17.09 -11.23 11.44
CA ARG A 12 -17.42 -9.97 12.12
C ARG A 12 -17.29 -8.73 11.24
N ILE A 13 -17.01 -8.89 9.95
CA ILE A 13 -16.96 -7.78 9.01
C ILE A 13 -18.31 -7.70 8.30
N PHE A 14 -19.08 -6.66 8.56
CA PHE A 14 -20.43 -6.47 8.06
C PHE A 14 -20.52 -5.48 6.90
N GLY A 15 -19.55 -4.58 6.77
CA GLY A 15 -19.46 -3.62 5.67
C GLY A 15 -18.02 -3.32 5.30
N VAL A 16 -17.77 -3.04 4.03
CA VAL A 16 -16.43 -2.77 3.48
C VAL A 16 -16.47 -1.68 2.42
N SER A 17 -15.31 -1.12 2.06
CA SER A 17 -15.21 -0.27 0.87
C SER A 17 -15.18 -1.11 -0.41
N ASP A 18 -15.44 -0.48 -1.56
CA ASP A 18 -15.32 -1.10 -2.88
C ASP A 18 -13.89 -1.57 -3.20
N LYS A 19 -12.90 -1.01 -2.51
CA LYS A 19 -11.47 -1.35 -2.64
C LYS A 19 -11.03 -2.52 -1.75
N CYS A 20 -11.91 -3.01 -0.87
CA CYS A 20 -11.63 -4.19 -0.05
C CYS A 20 -11.75 -5.46 -0.89
N ASP A 21 -10.64 -6.16 -1.07
CA ASP A 21 -10.53 -7.35 -1.94
C ASP A 21 -9.91 -8.57 -1.24
N PHE A 22 -9.39 -8.38 -0.01
CA PHE A 22 -8.73 -9.45 0.74
C PHE A 22 -9.17 -9.49 2.22
N PRO A 23 -9.36 -10.68 2.78
CA PRO A 23 -9.40 -11.98 2.06
C PRO A 23 -10.58 -12.05 1.05
N PRO A 24 -10.56 -12.99 0.08
CA PRO A 24 -11.52 -12.98 -1.04
C PRO A 24 -13.00 -12.92 -0.64
N GLU A 25 -13.39 -13.50 0.49
CA GLU A 25 -14.74 -13.50 1.02
C GLU A 25 -15.29 -12.11 1.37
N VAL A 26 -14.41 -11.10 1.61
CA VAL A 26 -14.88 -9.73 1.88
C VAL A 26 -15.50 -9.08 0.64
N LYS A 27 -15.23 -9.60 -0.55
CA LYS A 27 -15.79 -9.07 -1.80
C LYS A 27 -17.32 -9.20 -1.84
N THR A 28 -17.89 -10.18 -1.13
CA THR A 28 -19.33 -10.42 -1.04
C THR A 28 -20.03 -9.55 0.02
N LYS A 29 -19.26 -8.86 0.88
CA LYS A 29 -19.83 -8.02 1.95
C LYS A 29 -20.46 -6.74 1.38
N PRO A 30 -21.46 -6.16 2.08
CA PRO A 30 -22.05 -4.88 1.71
C PRO A 30 -21.00 -3.79 1.48
N LYS A 31 -21.09 -3.07 0.36
CA LYS A 31 -20.21 -1.94 0.05
C LYS A 31 -20.82 -0.68 0.66
N VAL A 32 -20.19 -0.20 1.75
CA VAL A 32 -20.63 1.00 2.49
C VAL A 32 -19.84 2.25 2.11
N VAL A 33 -18.71 2.09 1.42
CA VAL A 33 -17.92 3.20 0.84
C VAL A 33 -17.62 2.86 -0.61
N LYS A 34 -17.89 3.78 -1.53
CA LYS A 34 -17.68 3.61 -2.98
C LYS A 34 -16.87 4.76 -3.54
N SER A 35 -15.95 4.45 -4.45
CA SER A 35 -15.24 5.47 -5.22
C SER A 35 -16.19 6.11 -6.24
N LEU A 36 -16.16 7.44 -6.32
CA LEU A 36 -16.89 8.21 -7.34
C LEU A 36 -16.05 8.41 -8.61
N ILE A 37 -14.76 8.11 -8.56
CA ILE A 37 -13.92 8.12 -9.76
C ILE A 37 -14.16 6.82 -10.53
N LYS A 38 -14.64 6.97 -11.77
CA LYS A 38 -14.87 5.84 -12.66
C LYS A 38 -13.58 5.49 -13.40
N LEU A 39 -12.81 4.58 -12.82
CA LEU A 39 -11.63 3.98 -13.45
C LEU A 39 -12.01 2.62 -14.05
N ASN A 40 -11.35 2.26 -15.13
CA ASN A 40 -11.47 0.93 -15.74
C ASN A 40 -10.08 0.35 -16.02
N ASP A 41 -10.01 -0.96 -16.17
CA ASP A 41 -8.75 -1.71 -16.29
C ASP A 41 -7.98 -1.44 -17.60
N ASN A 42 -8.61 -0.74 -18.57
CA ASN A 42 -7.98 -0.39 -19.85
C ASN A 42 -7.32 1.01 -19.82
N MET A 43 -7.58 1.81 -18.79
CA MET A 43 -6.96 3.14 -18.67
C MET A 43 -5.47 2.98 -18.35
N SER A 44 -4.63 3.74 -19.02
CA SER A 44 -3.21 3.86 -18.70
C SER A 44 -2.99 4.58 -17.37
N SER A 45 -1.80 4.39 -16.78
CA SER A 45 -1.41 5.10 -15.55
C SER A 45 -1.49 6.62 -15.72
N LEU A 46 -1.16 7.15 -16.90
CA LEU A 46 -1.30 8.58 -17.23
C LEU A 46 -2.74 9.04 -17.27
N GLU A 47 -3.64 8.26 -17.86
CA GLU A 47 -5.08 8.60 -17.93
C GLU A 47 -5.71 8.56 -16.52
N ILE A 48 -5.34 7.58 -15.71
CA ILE A 48 -5.78 7.48 -14.30
C ILE A 48 -5.32 8.72 -13.53
N ASP A 49 -4.04 9.10 -13.62
CA ASP A 49 -3.49 10.28 -12.94
C ASP A 49 -4.24 11.56 -13.36
N ARG A 50 -4.49 11.72 -14.65
CA ARG A 50 -5.24 12.88 -15.19
C ARG A 50 -6.67 12.91 -14.64
N GLU A 51 -7.37 11.80 -14.62
CA GLU A 51 -8.75 11.74 -14.14
C GLU A 51 -8.83 12.02 -12.63
N VAL A 52 -7.88 11.49 -11.85
CA VAL A 52 -7.76 11.78 -10.42
C VAL A 52 -7.51 13.28 -10.18
N LYS A 53 -6.52 13.87 -10.88
CA LYS A 53 -6.20 15.31 -10.77
C LYS A 53 -7.38 16.20 -11.17
N LYS A 54 -8.07 15.85 -12.23
CA LYS A 54 -9.28 16.56 -12.68
C LYS A 54 -10.38 16.50 -11.62
N HIS A 55 -10.58 15.34 -11.00
CA HIS A 55 -11.58 15.17 -9.94
C HIS A 55 -11.21 16.01 -8.70
N LEU A 56 -9.97 15.94 -8.26
CA LEU A 56 -9.46 16.74 -7.13
C LEU A 56 -9.61 18.26 -7.38
N SER A 57 -9.29 18.74 -8.59
CA SER A 57 -9.41 20.15 -8.94
C SER A 57 -10.86 20.65 -8.93
N SER A 58 -11.83 19.77 -9.15
CA SER A 58 -13.27 20.09 -9.13
C SER A 58 -13.83 20.25 -7.73
N LYS A 59 -13.04 19.97 -6.67
CA LYS A 59 -13.46 19.97 -5.25
C LYS A 59 -14.64 19.03 -4.96
N LYS A 60 -14.89 18.05 -5.82
CA LYS A 60 -15.91 17.03 -5.60
C LYS A 60 -15.37 15.93 -4.67
N PRO A 61 -16.22 15.31 -3.87
CA PRO A 61 -15.79 14.18 -3.04
C PRO A 61 -15.29 13.02 -3.93
N LEU A 62 -14.24 12.35 -3.51
CA LEU A 62 -13.71 11.17 -4.21
C LEU A 62 -14.50 9.91 -3.90
N TYR A 63 -15.23 9.92 -2.78
CA TYR A 63 -15.94 8.77 -2.25
C TYR A 63 -17.35 9.15 -1.82
N GLU A 64 -18.24 8.18 -1.90
CA GLU A 64 -19.59 8.21 -1.37
C GLU A 64 -19.69 7.22 -0.22
N ILE A 65 -20.38 7.62 0.85
CA ILE A 65 -20.70 6.76 2.00
C ILE A 65 -22.18 6.42 1.96
N ASP A 66 -22.50 5.13 2.02
CA ASP A 66 -23.87 4.63 2.12
C ASP A 66 -24.32 4.60 3.60
N TRP A 67 -24.77 5.76 4.07
CA TRP A 67 -25.20 5.94 5.46
C TRP A 67 -26.37 5.06 5.84
N GLU A 68 -27.30 4.80 4.92
CA GLU A 68 -28.45 3.94 5.18
C GLU A 68 -27.99 2.52 5.50
N LYS A 69 -27.04 1.97 4.72
CA LYS A 69 -26.46 0.66 5.03
C LYS A 69 -25.68 0.65 6.34
N ILE A 70 -24.96 1.72 6.68
CA ILE A 70 -24.26 1.80 7.95
C ILE A 70 -25.27 1.79 9.10
N LYS A 71 -26.38 2.52 8.99
CA LYS A 71 -27.48 2.49 9.99
C LYS A 71 -28.13 1.12 10.12
N GLU A 72 -28.33 0.39 9.00
CA GLU A 72 -28.84 -0.98 9.02
C GLU A 72 -27.86 -1.96 9.69
N ILE A 73 -26.58 -1.85 9.38
CA ILE A 73 -25.50 -2.71 9.92
C ILE A 73 -25.28 -2.48 11.41
N LYS A 74 -25.42 -1.23 11.88
CA LYS A 74 -25.13 -0.80 13.26
C LYS A 74 -23.76 -1.29 13.75
N PRO A 75 -22.66 -0.91 13.09
CA PRO A 75 -21.35 -1.39 13.48
C PRO A 75 -20.91 -0.77 14.81
N GLU A 76 -20.26 -1.56 15.67
CA GLU A 76 -19.65 -1.10 16.92
C GLU A 76 -18.30 -0.41 16.65
N LEU A 77 -17.63 -0.78 15.55
CA LEU A 77 -16.31 -0.30 15.18
C LEU A 77 -16.20 -0.03 13.68
N ALA A 78 -15.72 1.15 13.32
CA ALA A 78 -15.27 1.48 11.98
C ALA A 78 -13.75 1.59 11.94
N VAL A 79 -13.10 0.80 11.09
CA VAL A 79 -11.65 0.84 10.86
C VAL A 79 -11.38 1.44 9.50
N GLY A 80 -10.63 2.51 9.44
CA GLY A 80 -10.29 3.18 8.18
C GLY A 80 -8.88 3.79 8.24
N GLN A 81 -8.49 4.46 7.16
CA GLN A 81 -7.18 5.11 7.04
C GLN A 81 -7.32 6.57 6.61
N SER A 82 -6.30 7.39 6.92
CA SER A 82 -6.20 8.79 6.52
C SER A 82 -4.85 9.12 5.86
N ILE A 83 -4.13 8.09 5.37
CA ILE A 83 -2.79 8.25 4.76
C ILE A 83 -2.92 8.88 3.37
N CYS A 84 -3.79 8.32 2.53
CA CYS A 84 -3.99 8.73 1.15
C CYS A 84 -5.48 8.89 0.85
N GLY A 85 -5.93 10.14 0.72
CA GLY A 85 -7.33 10.45 0.38
C GLY A 85 -7.72 10.10 -1.06
N VAL A 86 -6.76 9.76 -1.92
CA VAL A 86 -7.00 9.29 -3.28
C VAL A 86 -7.24 7.78 -3.32
N CYS A 87 -6.45 7.02 -2.54
CA CYS A 87 -6.48 5.56 -2.58
C CYS A 87 -7.61 4.94 -1.75
N ALA A 88 -8.07 5.65 -0.71
CA ALA A 88 -9.19 5.22 0.13
C ALA A 88 -9.87 6.43 0.78
N PHE A 89 -11.10 6.24 1.26
CA PHE A 89 -11.81 7.26 2.03
C PHE A 89 -11.03 7.60 3.31
N PRO A 90 -10.66 8.89 3.53
CA PRO A 90 -9.98 9.29 4.75
C PRO A 90 -10.94 9.26 5.94
N ILE A 91 -10.70 8.38 6.91
CA ILE A 91 -11.60 8.23 8.06
C ILE A 91 -11.66 9.51 8.93
N SER A 92 -10.58 10.30 8.93
CA SER A 92 -10.55 11.61 9.57
C SER A 92 -11.58 12.61 9.00
N SER A 93 -12.03 12.38 7.75
CA SER A 93 -13.06 13.22 7.12
C SER A 93 -14.47 12.91 7.60
N LEU A 94 -14.70 11.84 8.37
CA LEU A 94 -16.02 11.50 8.90
C LEU A 94 -16.62 12.65 9.72
N SER A 95 -15.82 13.37 10.48
CA SER A 95 -16.28 14.51 11.29
C SER A 95 -16.83 15.67 10.43
N SER A 96 -16.38 15.82 9.19
CA SER A 96 -16.87 16.88 8.27
C SER A 96 -18.23 16.54 7.65
N TYR A 97 -18.68 15.29 7.73
CA TYR A 97 -20.01 14.85 7.31
C TYR A 97 -21.09 14.97 8.41
N GLN A 98 -20.79 15.64 9.52
CA GLN A 98 -21.71 15.83 10.66
C GLN A 98 -23.06 16.50 10.33
N ASN A 99 -23.24 17.05 9.12
CA ASN A 99 -24.52 17.60 8.67
C ASN A 99 -25.52 16.58 8.14
N TYR A 100 -25.14 15.30 8.08
CA TYR A 100 -26.03 14.21 7.70
C TYR A 100 -26.31 13.37 8.95
N ASP A 101 -27.40 13.64 9.69
CA ASP A 101 -28.00 12.79 10.76
C ASP A 101 -27.08 11.76 11.46
N LEU A 102 -25.81 12.11 11.68
CA LEU A 102 -24.84 11.33 12.45
C LEU A 102 -25.21 11.18 13.92
N VAL A 103 -26.23 11.93 14.35
CA VAL A 103 -26.77 11.90 15.72
C VAL A 103 -27.26 10.49 16.14
N SER A 104 -27.44 9.59 15.17
CA SER A 104 -27.81 8.19 15.45
C SER A 104 -26.63 7.20 15.50
N ILE A 105 -25.36 7.68 15.34
CA ILE A 105 -24.15 6.85 15.42
C ILE A 105 -23.32 7.23 16.65
N GLU A 106 -23.99 7.66 17.73
CA GLU A 106 -23.32 8.05 18.98
C GLU A 106 -22.48 6.95 19.62
N GLU A 107 -22.68 5.69 19.23
CA GLU A 107 -21.96 4.52 19.76
C GLU A 107 -20.88 3.97 18.81
N LEU A 108 -20.65 4.59 17.64
CA LEU A 108 -19.66 4.10 16.69
C LEU A 108 -18.23 4.46 17.11
N ASN A 109 -17.48 3.47 17.51
CA ASN A 109 -16.04 3.63 17.73
C ASN A 109 -15.30 3.73 16.40
N ILE A 110 -14.41 4.72 16.28
CA ILE A 110 -13.59 4.93 15.08
C ILE A 110 -12.14 4.59 15.41
N PHE A 111 -11.56 3.66 14.65
CA PHE A 111 -10.15 3.33 14.73
C PHE A 111 -9.43 3.82 13.46
N ASP A 112 -8.60 4.85 13.60
CA ASP A 112 -7.75 5.34 12.51
C ASP A 112 -6.48 4.48 12.39
N TYR A 113 -6.47 3.63 11.37
CA TYR A 113 -5.34 2.78 11.01
C TYR A 113 -4.48 3.48 9.94
N SER A 114 -3.74 4.53 10.34
CA SER A 114 -2.94 5.37 9.45
C SER A 114 -1.45 5.35 9.80
N PRO A 115 -0.77 4.20 9.75
CA PRO A 115 0.65 4.15 10.02
C PRO A 115 1.45 4.82 8.90
N LYS A 116 2.44 5.63 9.27
CA LYS A 116 3.37 6.30 8.34
C LYS A 116 4.73 5.63 8.24
N SER A 117 4.99 4.64 9.07
CA SER A 117 6.23 3.89 9.10
C SER A 117 5.98 2.41 9.33
N PHE A 118 6.99 1.59 9.09
CA PHE A 118 6.87 0.16 9.33
C PHE A 118 6.67 -0.17 10.83
N TYR A 119 7.34 0.55 11.73
CA TYR A 119 7.12 0.39 13.17
C TYR A 119 5.73 0.82 13.60
N GLU A 120 5.16 1.84 12.94
CA GLU A 120 3.77 2.23 13.21
C GLU A 120 2.76 1.19 12.71
N ILE A 121 3.06 0.43 11.65
CA ILE A 121 2.22 -0.72 11.25
C ILE A 121 2.14 -1.72 12.41
N LEU A 122 3.26 -2.06 13.01
CA LEU A 122 3.28 -2.99 14.15
C LEU A 122 2.49 -2.45 15.34
N ARG A 123 2.71 -1.19 15.70
CA ARG A 123 1.99 -0.52 16.78
C ARG A 123 0.48 -0.51 16.52
N LYS A 124 0.06 -0.16 15.30
CA LYS A 124 -1.35 -0.15 14.92
C LYS A 124 -1.99 -1.54 14.89
N VAL A 125 -1.23 -2.57 14.53
CA VAL A 125 -1.70 -3.97 14.64
C VAL A 125 -1.88 -4.36 16.12
N ASP A 126 -0.95 -3.96 17.00
CA ASP A 126 -1.07 -4.22 18.44
C ASP A 126 -2.28 -3.50 19.05
N GLU A 127 -2.42 -2.19 18.78
CA GLU A 127 -3.55 -1.38 19.24
C GLU A 127 -4.89 -1.97 18.77
N LEU A 128 -4.99 -2.33 17.50
CA LEU A 128 -6.21 -2.96 16.96
C LEU A 128 -6.44 -4.35 17.52
N GLY A 129 -5.37 -5.10 17.80
CA GLY A 129 -5.42 -6.39 18.49
C GLY A 129 -6.06 -6.29 19.88
N GLN A 130 -5.72 -5.24 20.63
CA GLN A 130 -6.34 -4.95 21.93
C GLN A 130 -7.83 -4.59 21.79
N VAL A 131 -8.17 -3.70 20.82
CA VAL A 131 -9.58 -3.31 20.57
C VAL A 131 -10.45 -4.52 20.17
N LEU A 132 -9.88 -5.48 19.45
CA LEU A 132 -10.58 -6.68 18.96
C LEU A 132 -10.48 -7.86 19.94
N GLU A 133 -9.78 -7.73 21.05
CA GLU A 133 -9.46 -8.83 21.99
C GLU A 133 -8.70 -9.98 21.29
N ARG A 134 -7.68 -9.62 20.51
CA ARG A 134 -6.84 -10.53 19.70
C ARG A 134 -5.34 -10.27 19.88
N GLU A 135 -4.94 -9.95 21.10
CA GLU A 135 -3.56 -9.57 21.45
C GLU A 135 -2.55 -10.66 21.09
N ASN A 136 -2.93 -11.92 21.23
CA ASN A 136 -2.03 -13.04 20.90
C ASN A 136 -1.72 -13.06 19.40
N LYS A 137 -2.71 -12.81 18.54
CA LYS A 137 -2.50 -12.72 17.09
C LYS A 137 -1.63 -11.52 16.70
N ALA A 138 -1.81 -10.40 17.37
CA ALA A 138 -0.98 -9.22 17.18
C ALA A 138 0.47 -9.51 17.60
N LYS A 139 0.70 -10.15 18.75
CA LYS A 139 2.03 -10.55 19.22
C LYS A 139 2.73 -11.53 18.25
N ASP A 140 2.04 -12.56 17.78
CA ASP A 140 2.57 -13.48 16.78
C ASP A 140 3.05 -12.77 15.51
N PHE A 141 2.30 -11.76 15.06
CA PHE A 141 2.68 -10.94 13.92
C PHE A 141 3.93 -10.12 14.20
N ILE A 142 4.00 -9.46 15.37
CA ILE A 142 5.14 -8.64 15.76
C ILE A 142 6.41 -9.49 15.94
N GLU A 143 6.29 -10.73 16.46
CA GLU A 143 7.42 -11.65 16.59
C GLU A 143 7.98 -12.09 15.24
N LYS A 144 7.11 -12.44 14.28
CA LYS A 144 7.52 -12.74 12.90
C LYS A 144 8.28 -11.55 12.28
N TYR A 145 7.79 -10.36 12.52
CA TYR A 145 8.48 -9.16 12.07
C TYR A 145 9.89 -9.03 12.64
N ARG A 146 10.04 -9.16 13.95
CA ARG A 146 11.37 -9.06 14.61
C ARG A 146 12.36 -10.09 14.07
N HIS A 147 11.86 -11.24 13.64
CA HIS A 147 12.67 -12.24 12.97
C HIS A 147 13.19 -11.72 11.63
N PHE A 148 12.30 -11.25 10.74
CA PHE A 148 12.67 -10.71 9.44
C PHE A 148 13.56 -9.45 9.55
N GLU A 149 13.34 -8.58 10.54
CA GLU A 149 14.21 -7.43 10.79
C GLU A 149 15.66 -7.85 11.04
N LYS A 150 15.86 -8.91 11.85
CA LYS A 150 17.19 -9.46 12.12
C LYS A 150 17.82 -10.07 10.87
N GLU A 151 17.05 -10.85 10.11
CA GLU A 151 17.52 -11.48 8.88
C GLU A 151 17.90 -10.44 7.81
N MET A 152 17.11 -9.39 7.66
CA MET A 152 17.32 -8.34 6.67
C MET A 152 18.54 -7.46 6.96
N LYS A 153 18.91 -7.32 8.23
CA LYS A 153 19.92 -6.38 8.69
C LYS A 153 21.27 -6.56 8.02
N GLY A 154 21.67 -5.58 7.23
CA GLY A 154 22.98 -5.54 6.56
C GLY A 154 23.03 -6.22 5.20
N LEU A 155 21.99 -6.92 4.76
CA LEU A 155 21.94 -7.55 3.43
C LEU A 155 22.00 -6.53 2.30
N GLY A 156 21.41 -5.35 2.49
CA GLY A 156 21.40 -4.25 1.52
C GLY A 156 22.60 -3.32 1.62
N ARG A 157 23.63 -3.63 2.43
CA ARG A 157 24.77 -2.73 2.64
C ARG A 157 25.39 -2.29 1.30
N SER A 158 25.57 -0.97 1.16
CA SER A 158 26.11 -0.31 -0.03
C SER A 158 25.20 -0.33 -1.27
N LEU A 159 24.03 -0.96 -1.23
CA LEU A 159 23.07 -0.94 -2.33
C LEU A 159 22.25 0.34 -2.31
N LYS A 160 21.87 0.81 -3.50
CA LYS A 160 20.89 1.85 -3.73
C LYS A 160 19.63 1.20 -4.29
N ILE A 161 18.50 1.41 -3.64
CA ILE A 161 17.23 0.75 -4.00
C ILE A 161 16.16 1.81 -4.21
N VAL A 162 15.36 1.65 -5.26
CA VAL A 162 14.20 2.49 -5.56
C VAL A 162 12.97 1.60 -5.71
N MET A 163 11.84 2.01 -5.12
CA MET A 163 10.53 1.48 -5.48
C MET A 163 9.72 2.54 -6.21
N ILE A 164 9.32 2.24 -7.44
CA ILE A 164 8.44 3.06 -8.28
C ILE A 164 7.01 2.65 -7.97
N GLU A 165 6.21 3.56 -7.41
CA GLU A 165 4.81 3.31 -7.03
C GLU A 165 3.77 3.87 -8.00
N TRP A 166 4.22 4.53 -9.08
CA TRP A 166 3.40 4.95 -10.21
C TRP A 166 4.25 5.16 -11.45
N LEU A 167 3.71 4.80 -12.63
CA LEU A 167 4.50 4.74 -13.86
C LEU A 167 4.56 6.09 -14.60
N MET A 168 3.41 6.79 -14.71
CA MET A 168 3.36 8.04 -15.46
C MET A 168 2.31 9.00 -14.87
N PRO A 169 2.74 10.17 -14.33
CA PRO A 169 4.14 10.53 -14.06
C PRO A 169 4.79 9.60 -13.04
N ILE A 170 6.11 9.55 -12.99
CA ILE A 170 6.80 8.65 -12.06
C ILE A 170 6.64 9.14 -10.63
N TYR A 171 6.11 8.26 -9.75
CA TYR A 171 6.16 8.43 -8.30
C TYR A 171 7.03 7.36 -7.69
N VAL A 172 7.77 7.72 -6.65
CA VAL A 172 8.55 6.77 -5.85
C VAL A 172 7.96 6.63 -4.46
N SER A 173 8.00 5.43 -3.93
CA SER A 173 7.47 5.11 -2.62
C SER A 173 8.31 5.73 -1.50
N GLY A 174 7.61 6.16 -0.47
CA GLY A 174 8.16 6.61 0.78
C GLY A 174 7.66 5.78 1.97
N LEU A 175 7.39 6.44 3.10
CA LEU A 175 6.79 5.88 4.30
C LEU A 175 7.48 4.57 4.76
N TRP A 176 6.71 3.50 4.94
CA TRP A 176 7.22 2.19 5.37
C TRP A 176 8.15 1.51 4.36
N ILE A 177 8.02 1.79 3.06
CA ILE A 177 8.87 1.19 2.03
C ILE A 177 10.31 1.73 2.14
N SER A 178 10.48 3.05 2.24
CA SER A 178 11.81 3.64 2.47
C SER A 178 12.43 3.10 3.75
N GLN A 179 11.64 2.93 4.81
CA GLN A 179 12.12 2.37 6.06
C GLN A 179 12.58 0.91 5.92
N ILE A 180 11.81 0.06 5.21
CA ILE A 180 12.20 -1.34 4.94
C ILE A 180 13.52 -1.38 4.19
N ILE A 181 13.69 -0.53 3.16
CA ILE A 181 14.94 -0.42 2.40
C ILE A 181 16.11 -0.04 3.34
N GLU A 182 15.94 1.00 4.15
CA GLU A 182 16.99 1.48 5.05
C GLU A 182 17.32 0.49 6.17
N MET A 183 16.35 -0.24 6.69
CA MET A 183 16.55 -1.30 7.68
C MET A 183 17.42 -2.44 7.15
N SER A 184 17.40 -2.70 5.85
CA SER A 184 18.33 -3.66 5.22
C SER A 184 19.78 -3.18 5.17
N GLY A 185 20.01 -1.89 5.46
CA GLY A 185 21.30 -1.21 5.28
C GLY A 185 21.49 -0.63 3.89
N ALA A 186 20.50 -0.71 3.01
CA ALA A 186 20.51 -0.06 1.71
C ALA A 186 20.16 1.43 1.81
N LYS A 187 20.47 2.18 0.75
CA LYS A 187 20.07 3.58 0.59
C LYS A 187 18.80 3.67 -0.22
N SER A 188 17.76 4.24 0.35
CA SER A 188 16.54 4.62 -0.37
C SER A 188 16.69 6.00 -1.02
N ILE A 189 15.93 6.28 -2.09
CA ILE A 189 15.91 7.59 -2.74
C ILE A 189 15.14 8.63 -1.91
N LEU A 190 14.14 8.21 -1.13
CA LEU A 190 13.48 9.01 -0.11
C LEU A 190 13.88 8.49 1.26
N ALA A 191 13.99 9.38 2.25
CA ALA A 191 14.26 8.99 3.62
C ALA A 191 13.03 8.33 4.27
N SER A 192 13.26 7.52 5.31
CA SER A 192 12.21 6.98 6.15
C SER A 192 11.29 8.09 6.67
N GLY A 193 9.98 7.89 6.57
CA GLY A 193 8.97 8.84 7.02
C GLY A 193 8.61 9.93 6.00
N GLU A 194 9.38 10.11 4.93
CA GLU A 194 8.94 10.94 3.82
C GLU A 194 7.76 10.27 3.10
N GLU A 195 6.78 11.07 2.68
CA GLU A 195 5.67 10.57 1.85
C GLU A 195 6.15 10.30 0.42
N GLY A 196 5.53 9.31 -0.24
CA GLY A 196 5.78 9.06 -1.65
C GLY A 196 5.49 10.30 -2.49
N LYS A 197 6.30 10.56 -3.50
CA LYS A 197 6.17 11.78 -4.32
C LYS A 197 6.59 11.57 -5.77
N GLN A 198 6.08 12.45 -6.62
CA GLN A 198 6.52 12.54 -8.00
C GLN A 198 8.00 12.95 -8.06
N ILE A 199 8.78 12.22 -8.85
CA ILE A 199 10.21 12.48 -9.06
C ILE A 199 10.51 12.50 -10.55
N ASP A 200 11.38 13.42 -10.97
CA ASP A 200 11.93 13.45 -12.32
C ASP A 200 12.82 12.23 -12.58
N TRP A 201 12.71 11.66 -13.78
CA TRP A 201 13.51 10.50 -14.18
C TRP A 201 15.04 10.74 -14.05
N ASN A 202 15.52 11.94 -14.36
CA ASN A 202 16.95 12.24 -14.21
C ASN A 202 17.41 12.12 -12.77
N THR A 203 16.54 12.39 -11.79
CA THR A 203 16.86 12.20 -10.36
C THR A 203 17.09 10.72 -10.06
N ILE A 204 16.22 9.83 -10.57
CA ILE A 204 16.37 8.37 -10.42
C ILE A 204 17.63 7.90 -11.15
N ARG A 205 17.84 8.37 -12.37
CA ARG A 205 19.04 8.04 -13.17
C ARG A 205 20.34 8.48 -12.49
N ASN A 206 20.37 9.67 -11.89
CA ASN A 206 21.53 10.17 -11.16
C ASN A 206 21.73 9.44 -9.83
N PHE A 207 20.66 9.01 -9.16
CA PHE A 207 20.74 8.12 -8.02
C PHE A 207 21.38 6.80 -8.40
N ASN A 208 21.15 6.32 -9.63
CA ASN A 208 21.70 5.12 -10.24
C ASN A 208 21.51 3.88 -9.35
N PRO A 209 20.26 3.42 -9.19
CA PRO A 209 19.91 2.33 -8.28
C PRO A 209 20.53 0.99 -8.73
N ASP A 210 20.92 0.18 -7.75
CA ASP A 210 21.40 -1.18 -7.94
C ASP A 210 20.22 -2.18 -8.09
N ILE A 211 19.07 -1.85 -7.52
CA ILE A 211 17.83 -2.61 -7.62
C ILE A 211 16.65 -1.64 -7.82
N ILE A 212 15.73 -1.98 -8.72
CA ILE A 212 14.45 -1.28 -8.90
C ILE A 212 13.31 -2.26 -8.64
N PHE A 213 12.40 -1.89 -7.73
CA PHE A 213 11.09 -2.49 -7.59
C PHE A 213 10.04 -1.60 -8.24
N ILE A 214 9.07 -2.18 -8.94
CA ILE A 214 8.01 -1.48 -9.65
C ILE A 214 6.68 -2.01 -9.13
N SER A 215 5.93 -1.18 -8.41
CA SER A 215 4.71 -1.57 -7.71
C SER A 215 3.66 -0.46 -7.78
N PRO A 216 3.06 -0.21 -8.97
CA PRO A 216 2.09 0.86 -9.11
C PRO A 216 0.85 0.61 -8.26
N CYS A 217 0.46 1.60 -7.47
CA CYS A 217 -0.63 1.49 -6.51
C CYS A 217 -1.94 0.98 -7.16
N GLY A 218 -2.46 -0.14 -6.64
CA GLY A 218 -3.67 -0.79 -7.16
C GLY A 218 -3.46 -1.70 -8.38
N PHE A 219 -2.23 -1.88 -8.87
CA PHE A 219 -1.93 -2.73 -10.01
C PHE A 219 -1.43 -4.12 -9.56
N SER A 220 -1.92 -5.16 -10.25
CA SER A 220 -1.30 -6.49 -10.21
C SER A 220 -0.01 -6.50 -11.04
N ILE A 221 0.75 -7.60 -10.93
CA ILE A 221 1.93 -7.83 -11.78
C ILE A 221 1.55 -7.74 -13.26
N GLU A 222 0.50 -8.48 -13.69
CA GLU A 222 0.06 -8.51 -15.09
C GLU A 222 -0.40 -7.14 -15.58
N ARG A 223 -1.06 -6.36 -14.71
CA ARG A 223 -1.49 -5.00 -15.05
C ARG A 223 -0.29 -4.07 -15.24
N THR A 224 0.72 -4.19 -14.39
CA THR A 224 1.96 -3.41 -14.47
C THR A 224 2.73 -3.73 -15.75
N LEU A 225 2.84 -5.02 -16.08
CA LEU A 225 3.56 -5.47 -17.28
C LEU A 225 2.98 -4.92 -18.60
N LYS A 226 1.68 -4.60 -18.64
CA LYS A 226 1.07 -3.99 -19.85
C LYS A 226 1.60 -2.58 -20.16
N GLU A 227 2.18 -1.89 -19.19
CA GLU A 227 2.68 -0.52 -19.33
C GLU A 227 4.18 -0.38 -19.03
N ILE A 228 4.89 -1.49 -18.84
CA ILE A 228 6.29 -1.45 -18.40
C ILE A 228 7.19 -0.72 -19.41
N ASP A 229 6.85 -0.78 -20.70
CA ASP A 229 7.57 -0.11 -21.78
C ASP A 229 7.63 1.43 -21.61
N LEU A 230 6.72 2.02 -20.81
CA LEU A 230 6.78 3.43 -20.44
C LEU A 230 8.09 3.76 -19.71
N LEU A 231 8.56 2.85 -18.86
CA LEU A 231 9.84 3.03 -18.15
C LEU A 231 11.01 2.65 -19.05
N PHE A 232 10.91 1.59 -19.85
CA PHE A 232 12.00 1.11 -20.72
C PHE A 232 12.35 2.09 -21.82
N SER A 233 11.39 2.92 -22.25
CA SER A 233 11.61 3.98 -23.25
C SER A 233 12.28 5.24 -22.71
N LEU A 234 12.50 5.34 -21.39
CA LEU A 234 13.09 6.53 -20.78
C LEU A 234 14.57 6.70 -21.16
N PRO A 235 15.03 7.95 -21.40
CA PRO A 235 16.40 8.19 -21.83
C PRO A 235 17.44 7.66 -20.83
N GLY A 236 18.34 6.78 -21.30
CA GLY A 236 19.41 6.20 -20.50
C GLY A 236 18.98 5.07 -19.57
N TRP A 237 17.79 4.49 -19.78
CA TRP A 237 17.30 3.32 -19.05
C TRP A 237 18.30 2.15 -19.12
N GLU A 238 18.81 1.84 -20.32
CA GLU A 238 19.75 0.73 -20.54
C GLU A 238 21.07 0.89 -19.78
N GLY A 239 21.42 2.11 -19.34
CA GLY A 239 22.68 2.41 -18.65
C GLY A 239 22.58 2.39 -17.11
N ILE A 240 21.40 2.22 -16.51
CA ILE A 240 21.27 2.16 -15.06
C ILE A 240 21.74 0.82 -14.50
N LYS A 241 22.37 0.83 -13.34
CA LYS A 241 22.94 -0.38 -12.71
C LYS A 241 21.91 -1.50 -12.54
N ALA A 242 20.68 -1.18 -12.11
CA ALA A 242 19.65 -2.17 -11.91
C ALA A 242 19.34 -2.95 -13.20
N LYS A 243 19.31 -2.28 -14.36
CA LYS A 243 19.14 -2.92 -15.68
C LYS A 243 20.35 -3.76 -16.05
N LEU A 244 21.55 -3.21 -15.94
CA LEU A 244 22.80 -3.91 -16.26
C LEU A 244 23.00 -5.17 -15.39
N ASN A 245 22.56 -5.12 -14.14
CA ASN A 245 22.68 -6.21 -13.17
C ASN A 245 21.46 -7.16 -13.18
N LYS A 246 20.48 -6.95 -14.07
CA LYS A 246 19.25 -7.78 -14.13
C LYS A 246 18.49 -7.81 -12.81
N LYS A 247 18.37 -6.67 -12.14
CA LYS A 247 17.71 -6.52 -10.82
C LYS A 247 16.54 -5.54 -10.88
N ILE A 248 15.59 -5.85 -11.77
CA ILE A 248 14.34 -5.10 -11.92
C ILE A 248 13.19 -6.05 -11.64
N TYR A 249 12.39 -5.72 -10.62
CA TYR A 249 11.31 -6.57 -10.13
C TYR A 249 9.97 -5.84 -10.22
N VAL A 250 8.97 -6.47 -10.82
CA VAL A 250 7.57 -6.02 -10.71
C VAL A 250 6.93 -6.71 -9.52
N VAL A 251 6.35 -5.92 -8.63
CA VAL A 251 5.73 -6.39 -7.38
C VAL A 251 4.23 -6.14 -7.44
N ASP A 252 3.43 -7.12 -7.01
CA ASP A 252 2.00 -6.91 -6.83
C ASP A 252 1.75 -5.88 -5.73
N SER A 253 1.05 -4.80 -6.06
CA SER A 253 0.87 -3.66 -5.16
C SER A 253 0.10 -3.99 -3.88
N SER A 254 -0.63 -5.09 -3.87
CA SER A 254 -1.36 -5.54 -2.68
C SER A 254 -0.45 -5.86 -1.50
N TYR A 255 0.85 -6.13 -1.76
CA TYR A 255 1.86 -6.41 -0.73
C TYR A 255 2.64 -5.16 -0.29
N THR A 256 2.58 -4.07 -1.04
CA THR A 256 3.44 -2.88 -0.79
C THR A 256 2.65 -1.61 -0.52
N SER A 257 1.54 -1.38 -1.24
CA SER A 257 0.77 -0.13 -1.19
C SER A 257 -0.20 -0.05 -0.02
N ARG A 258 -0.38 -1.12 0.73
CA ARG A 258 -1.27 -1.19 1.89
C ARG A 258 -0.46 -1.46 3.15
N PRO A 259 -0.64 -0.69 4.22
CA PRO A 259 0.01 -0.96 5.51
C PRO A 259 -0.70 -2.11 6.24
N SER A 260 -0.66 -3.30 5.67
CA SER A 260 -1.39 -4.48 6.12
C SER A 260 -0.45 -5.60 6.53
N PRO A 261 -0.92 -6.67 7.19
CA PRO A 261 -0.08 -7.81 7.54
C PRO A 261 0.63 -8.48 6.35
N ARG A 262 0.10 -8.33 5.12
CA ARG A 262 0.76 -8.85 3.91
C ARG A 262 2.09 -8.18 3.57
N ILE A 263 2.40 -7.03 4.18
CA ILE A 263 3.73 -6.40 4.00
C ILE A 263 4.87 -7.36 4.41
N LEU A 264 4.64 -8.29 5.35
CA LEU A 264 5.64 -9.27 5.73
C LEU A 264 5.95 -10.26 4.60
N GLU A 265 5.00 -10.52 3.72
CA GLU A 265 5.23 -11.37 2.55
C GLU A 265 6.17 -10.66 1.55
N PHE A 266 5.98 -9.34 1.36
CA PHE A 266 6.94 -8.54 0.59
C PHE A 266 8.31 -8.53 1.26
N VAL A 267 8.40 -8.31 2.59
CA VAL A 267 9.68 -8.27 3.33
C VAL A 267 10.43 -9.60 3.17
N LYS A 268 9.73 -10.73 3.23
CA LYS A 268 10.34 -12.05 3.02
C LYS A 268 10.99 -12.16 1.64
N ASP A 269 10.26 -11.82 0.57
CA ASP A 269 10.81 -11.88 -0.79
C ASP A 269 11.88 -10.81 -1.04
N PHE A 270 11.78 -9.66 -0.38
CA PHE A 270 12.82 -8.63 -0.40
C PHE A 270 14.14 -9.17 0.18
N ILE A 271 14.08 -9.94 1.29
CA ILE A 271 15.25 -10.63 1.87
C ILE A 271 15.85 -11.63 0.87
N GLU A 272 15.01 -12.44 0.21
CA GLU A 272 15.47 -13.40 -0.80
C GLU A 272 16.22 -12.68 -1.95
N VAL A 273 15.64 -11.60 -2.47
CA VAL A 273 16.27 -10.79 -3.55
C VAL A 273 17.60 -10.19 -3.09
N LEU A 274 17.70 -9.69 -1.86
CA LEU A 274 18.95 -9.15 -1.32
C LEU A 274 20.00 -10.25 -1.11
N GLY A 275 19.56 -11.46 -0.77
CA GLY A 275 20.39 -12.66 -0.65
C GLY A 275 20.83 -13.26 -2.00
N GLY A 276 20.30 -12.74 -3.12
CA GLY A 276 20.59 -13.25 -4.46
C GLY A 276 19.73 -14.44 -4.88
N ASN A 277 18.65 -14.71 -4.16
CA ASN A 277 17.68 -15.77 -4.45
C ASN A 277 16.49 -15.24 -5.28
N GLU A 278 15.77 -16.16 -5.92
CA GLU A 278 14.53 -15.81 -6.65
C GLU A 278 13.35 -15.61 -5.67
N PRO A 279 12.57 -14.53 -5.84
CA PRO A 279 11.37 -14.31 -5.06
C PRO A 279 10.21 -15.20 -5.51
N ARG A 280 9.17 -15.29 -4.70
CA ARG A 280 7.92 -15.97 -5.08
C ARG A 280 7.19 -15.20 -6.17
N LYS A 281 6.80 -15.90 -7.24
CA LYS A 281 6.17 -15.29 -8.43
C LYS A 281 4.82 -14.64 -8.17
N GLU A 282 4.09 -15.07 -7.14
CA GLU A 282 2.84 -14.45 -6.74
C GLU A 282 3.03 -13.09 -6.04
N VAL A 283 4.23 -12.82 -5.50
CA VAL A 283 4.56 -11.56 -4.83
C VAL A 283 5.29 -10.62 -5.80
N MET A 284 6.31 -11.12 -6.49
CA MET A 284 7.06 -10.33 -7.45
C MET A 284 7.72 -11.20 -8.53
N VAL A 285 8.00 -10.60 -9.68
CA VAL A 285 8.70 -11.24 -10.80
C VAL A 285 9.91 -10.41 -11.22
N ASN A 286 11.02 -11.07 -11.51
CA ASN A 286 12.17 -10.47 -12.16
C ASN A 286 11.87 -10.27 -13.64
N LEU A 287 12.28 -9.15 -14.22
CA LEU A 287 12.03 -8.80 -15.63
C LEU A 287 13.16 -9.20 -16.59
N ASP A 288 14.27 -9.72 -16.08
CA ASP A 288 15.45 -10.09 -16.87
C ASP A 288 15.74 -11.59 -16.95
#